data_6bb2271f9e6a088a6060d9800dd0394c
#
_entry.id   6bb2271f9e6a088a6060d9800dd0394c
#
_cell.length_a   1.000
_cell.length_b   1.000
_cell.length_c   1.000
_cell.angle_alpha   90.00
_cell.angle_beta   90.00
_cell.angle_gamma   90.00
#
_symmetry.space_group_name_H-M   'P 1'
#
loop_
_entity.id
_entity.type
_entity.pdbx_description
1 polymer ?
#
loop_
_entity_poly.entity_id
_entity_poly.type
_entity_poly.pdbx_seq_one_letter_code
_entity_poly.pdbx_strand_id
1 'polypeptide(L)'
;MSQAPHRPQPARPFTSAPGSSAGHGSRNPDARTHGSQENATLNPRLRPSLRALGGRLGGTWERDRRDTLFLLAVTLLAVLPHALYLPFWCTAGFAILFAWRLGLLVSGRPLPGRWIRILASLAVVGAVYAQFRTLVGQEAGVALVVLFLGLKLLEMRTRRDFYITVFLGFFLLLAAYLHSQSILMGAWTLLAIPALLAVLLTIQYQQAEVPLRTRLRQAVVLLLQALPLAIILFVLFPRPSGPLWGNQNQQDASTTGLSDSMAPGDFSKLAESNEVVMRVEFQGDAPAPSDMYWRGPSFGHFDGRRWTALPPSAERSLPPPQVRVPQGSATWQYTITREPGNNRWLLGLDTITQTPEVGDEPTAVLPTMEWVRQSPLTERMRFVAQSRPGSWTGLNETERSLHNWLQLPPGFNPRALALARQWRQQLGDDPNVLAAHVLRWIREEPFHYTLSPPKLGKDSIDEFLFESRAGFCEHYSSAFVFMMRAMGVPARVVTGYQGAEHHAQDDYWIVRQANAHAWAEIWHPKEGWLRADPTAAVAPERIEQGNLQ
;
A
#
# COMPACT_ATOMS: atom_id res chain seq x y z
N MET A 1 0.47 11.35 55.61
CA MET A 1 1.13 10.05 55.75
C MET A 1 1.43 9.61 54.33
N SER A 2 2.44 10.04 53.72
CA SER A 2 3.88 9.74 53.75
C SER A 2 4.15 8.30 53.32
N GLN A 3 4.61 8.12 52.08
CA GLN A 3 5.86 7.44 51.77
C GLN A 3 6.16 7.50 50.27
N ALA A 4 7.33 8.07 49.95
CA ALA A 4 7.94 8.14 48.64
C ALA A 4 8.75 6.87 48.34
N PRO A 5 9.00 6.48 47.05
CA PRO A 5 9.83 5.35 46.72
C PRO A 5 11.30 5.70 46.46
N HIS A 6 12.15 4.78 46.86
CA HIS A 6 13.61 4.76 46.79
C HIS A 6 14.15 4.74 45.35
N ARG A 7 15.22 5.55 45.12
CA ARG A 7 16.18 5.44 44.01
C ARG A 7 17.31 4.47 44.36
N PRO A 8 17.84 3.69 43.45
CA PRO A 8 19.16 3.07 43.59
C PRO A 8 20.28 3.86 42.94
N GLN A 9 21.42 3.92 43.64
CA GLN A 9 22.67 4.58 43.26
C GLN A 9 23.55 3.69 42.33
N PRO A 10 24.53 4.29 41.60
CA PRO A 10 25.40 3.59 40.64
C PRO A 10 26.67 3.04 41.31
N ALA A 11 27.15 1.89 40.83
CA ALA A 11 28.39 1.24 41.26
C ALA A 11 29.61 1.85 40.56
N ARG A 12 30.68 2.04 41.32
CA ARG A 12 32.01 2.56 40.93
C ARG A 12 32.95 1.45 40.44
N PRO A 13 34.01 1.80 39.69
CA PRO A 13 34.92 0.86 39.05
C PRO A 13 36.10 0.45 39.97
N PHE A 14 36.62 -0.75 39.74
CA PHE A 14 37.84 -1.25 40.36
C PHE A 14 39.06 -0.99 39.51
N THR A 15 40.03 -0.27 40.07
CA THR A 15 41.44 -0.19 39.68
C THR A 15 42.25 -1.11 40.54
N SER A 16 43.26 -1.80 40.01
CA SER A 16 44.63 -1.81 40.56
C SER A 16 45.51 -2.87 39.88
N ALA A 17 46.64 -2.43 39.42
CA ALA A 17 47.89 -3.17 39.29
C ALA A 17 48.65 -3.07 40.66
N PRO A 18 49.93 -3.49 40.86
CA PRO A 18 50.87 -4.33 40.10
C PRO A 18 51.71 -5.26 41.03
N GLY A 19 52.73 -5.91 40.53
CA GLY A 19 53.85 -6.49 41.31
C GLY A 19 54.42 -7.75 40.66
N SER A 20 55.53 -7.74 40.06
CA SER A 20 56.96 -7.63 40.38
C SER A 20 57.56 -8.96 40.82
N SER A 21 58.67 -9.23 40.20
CA SER A 21 59.98 -9.82 40.60
C SER A 21 60.27 -11.17 39.95
N ALA A 22 61.29 -11.21 39.12
CA ALA A 22 62.74 -11.21 39.35
C ALA A 22 63.31 -12.65 39.48
N GLY A 23 64.34 -12.91 38.68
CA GLY A 23 65.38 -13.84 39.08
C GLY A 23 66.04 -14.58 37.92
N HIS A 24 67.13 -14.04 37.44
CA HIS A 24 68.53 -14.62 37.40
C HIS A 24 68.66 -15.99 36.74
N GLY A 25 69.57 -16.22 35.87
CA GLY A 25 70.97 -15.92 35.61
C GLY A 25 71.47 -16.94 34.59
N SER A 26 72.30 -16.60 33.78
CA SER A 26 73.71 -16.50 33.69
C SER A 26 74.34 -17.58 32.80
N ARG A 27 75.20 -17.05 31.90
CA ARG A 27 76.51 -17.52 31.40
C ARG A 27 76.61 -18.43 30.19
N ASN A 28 77.13 -17.77 29.20
CA ASN A 28 78.19 -18.23 28.20
C ASN A 28 79.34 -18.91 28.90
N PRO A 29 80.32 -19.64 28.27
CA PRO A 29 81.02 -19.25 27.04
C PRO A 29 81.57 -20.41 26.14
N ASP A 30 82.02 -19.96 24.97
CA ASP A 30 83.21 -20.42 24.23
C ASP A 30 83.28 -21.80 23.55
N ALA A 31 83.57 -21.86 22.25
CA ALA A 31 84.88 -22.07 21.61
C ALA A 31 84.71 -22.38 20.10
N ARG A 32 85.35 -21.52 19.25
CA ARG A 32 86.35 -21.82 18.22
C ARG A 32 86.28 -23.22 17.53
N THR A 33 86.30 -23.36 16.20
CA THR A 33 87.24 -22.98 15.16
C THR A 33 86.99 -23.77 13.85
N HIS A 34 87.55 -23.30 12.76
CA HIS A 34 87.84 -23.93 11.44
C HIS A 34 86.66 -24.23 10.52
N GLY A 35 86.44 -23.59 9.42
CA GLY A 35 87.31 -23.43 8.26
C GLY A 35 87.19 -24.61 7.30
N SER A 36 86.35 -24.44 6.25
CA SER A 36 86.59 -25.10 4.97
C SER A 36 85.67 -24.46 3.90
N GLN A 37 86.31 -23.87 2.91
CA GLN A 37 85.70 -23.48 1.65
C GLN A 37 85.18 -24.72 0.93
N GLU A 38 83.91 -24.78 0.62
CA GLU A 38 83.42 -25.72 -0.38
C GLU A 38 82.52 -24.97 -1.38
N ASN A 39 82.98 -24.99 -2.61
CA ASN A 39 82.34 -24.45 -3.79
C ASN A 39 80.98 -25.08 -3.98
N ALA A 40 79.91 -24.33 -3.67
CA ALA A 40 78.53 -24.72 -4.05
C ALA A 40 78.32 -24.34 -5.51
N THR A 41 78.44 -25.31 -6.39
CA THR A 41 77.95 -25.28 -7.75
C THR A 41 76.42 -24.95 -7.76
N LEU A 42 76.08 -23.80 -8.29
CA LEU A 42 74.70 -23.34 -8.54
C LEU A 42 74.02 -24.34 -9.47
N ASN A 43 72.99 -25.00 -8.92
CA ASN A 43 72.13 -25.94 -9.61
C ASN A 43 71.23 -25.16 -10.60
N PRO A 44 71.31 -25.38 -11.94
CA PRO A 44 70.55 -24.56 -12.93
C PRO A 44 69.11 -24.92 -13.09
N ARG A 45 68.45 -25.57 -12.11
CA ARG A 45 67.06 -26.08 -12.25
C ARG A 45 65.96 -25.28 -11.57
N LEU A 46 66.15 -24.03 -11.14
CA LEU A 46 65.16 -23.18 -10.52
C LEU A 46 64.91 -21.86 -11.28
N ARG A 47 64.88 -21.89 -12.62
CA ARG A 47 64.20 -20.84 -13.37
C ARG A 47 62.78 -21.31 -13.65
N PRO A 48 61.72 -20.79 -12.95
CA PRO A 48 60.34 -21.02 -13.38
C PRO A 48 60.23 -20.44 -14.79
N SER A 49 59.88 -21.27 -15.76
CA SER A 49 59.81 -20.88 -17.17
C SER A 49 58.75 -19.76 -17.26
N LEU A 50 59.08 -18.64 -17.90
CA LEU A 50 58.16 -17.52 -18.18
C LEU A 50 56.88 -18.01 -18.89
N ARG A 51 56.91 -19.17 -19.55
CA ARG A 51 55.72 -19.85 -20.07
C ARG A 51 54.77 -20.38 -18.99
N ALA A 52 55.25 -20.84 -17.84
CA ALA A 52 54.40 -21.29 -16.73
C ALA A 52 53.74 -20.12 -16.01
N LEU A 53 54.40 -18.93 -15.93
CA LEU A 53 53.79 -17.70 -15.44
C LEU A 53 52.74 -17.16 -16.43
N GLY A 54 53.02 -17.17 -17.72
CA GLY A 54 52.07 -16.73 -18.76
C GLY A 54 50.83 -17.61 -18.83
N GLY A 55 50.95 -18.94 -18.69
CA GLY A 55 49.83 -19.86 -18.63
C GLY A 55 48.97 -19.69 -17.38
N ARG A 56 49.57 -19.39 -16.21
CA ARG A 56 48.82 -19.09 -14.98
C ARG A 56 48.11 -17.73 -15.03
N LEU A 57 48.72 -16.70 -15.60
CA LEU A 57 48.10 -15.39 -15.78
C LEU A 57 46.97 -15.43 -16.82
N GLY A 58 47.12 -16.18 -17.91
CA GLY A 58 46.06 -16.38 -18.91
C GLY A 58 44.89 -17.17 -18.34
N GLY A 59 45.11 -18.22 -17.58
CA GLY A 59 44.06 -19.01 -16.94
C GLY A 59 43.25 -18.24 -15.88
N THR A 60 43.91 -17.38 -15.09
CA THR A 60 43.22 -16.51 -14.12
C THR A 60 42.41 -15.41 -14.80
N TRP A 61 42.90 -14.82 -15.89
CA TRP A 61 42.21 -13.81 -16.67
C TRP A 61 40.91 -14.36 -17.33
N GLU A 62 40.95 -15.53 -17.94
CA GLU A 62 39.79 -16.18 -18.53
C GLU A 62 38.76 -16.57 -17.46
N ARG A 63 39.18 -17.00 -16.29
CA ARG A 63 38.34 -17.33 -15.16
C ARG A 63 37.60 -16.11 -14.64
N ASP A 64 38.31 -15.01 -14.35
CA ASP A 64 37.70 -13.77 -13.84
C ASP A 64 36.66 -13.21 -14.83
N ARG A 65 36.92 -13.34 -16.12
CA ARG A 65 36.00 -12.93 -17.17
C ARG A 65 34.74 -13.80 -17.19
N ARG A 66 34.86 -15.11 -17.07
CA ARG A 66 33.73 -16.06 -17.01
C ARG A 66 32.88 -15.85 -15.77
N ASP A 67 33.49 -15.68 -14.61
CA ASP A 67 32.81 -15.47 -13.34
C ASP A 67 32.09 -14.11 -13.32
N THR A 68 32.65 -13.08 -13.94
CA THR A 68 31.99 -11.78 -14.13
C THR A 68 30.81 -11.90 -15.10
N LEU A 69 30.93 -12.65 -16.21
CA LEU A 69 29.78 -12.90 -17.12
C LEU A 69 28.65 -13.63 -16.43
N PHE A 70 28.96 -14.63 -15.60
CA PHE A 70 27.95 -15.33 -14.81
C PHE A 70 27.24 -14.39 -13.83
N LEU A 71 27.98 -13.54 -13.11
CA LEU A 71 27.38 -12.51 -12.24
C LEU A 71 26.47 -11.57 -13.02
N LEU A 72 26.91 -11.10 -14.20
CA LEU A 72 26.08 -10.23 -15.05
C LEU A 72 24.78 -10.93 -15.47
N ALA A 73 24.83 -12.20 -15.88
CA ALA A 73 23.65 -12.98 -16.24
C ALA A 73 22.69 -13.12 -15.06
N VAL A 74 23.21 -13.39 -13.86
CA VAL A 74 22.40 -13.53 -12.63
C VAL A 74 21.82 -12.18 -12.19
N THR A 75 22.57 -11.09 -12.37
CA THR A 75 22.05 -9.73 -12.09
C THR A 75 20.91 -9.38 -13.03
N LEU A 76 21.02 -9.73 -14.31
CA LEU A 76 19.92 -9.55 -15.28
C LEU A 76 18.69 -10.36 -14.87
N LEU A 77 18.89 -11.61 -14.43
CA LEU A 77 17.80 -12.48 -13.94
C LEU A 77 17.08 -11.86 -12.74
N ALA A 78 17.80 -11.19 -11.82
CA ALA A 78 17.20 -10.52 -10.65
C ALA A 78 16.44 -9.24 -11.00
N VAL A 79 16.87 -8.51 -12.05
CA VAL A 79 16.24 -7.25 -12.47
C VAL A 79 15.04 -7.47 -13.41
N LEU A 80 15.01 -8.55 -14.19
CA LEU A 80 14.04 -8.78 -15.24
C LEU A 80 12.56 -8.66 -14.79
N PRO A 81 12.13 -9.16 -13.61
CA PRO A 81 10.76 -8.98 -13.15
C PRO A 81 10.35 -7.51 -12.99
N HIS A 82 11.28 -6.64 -12.63
CA HIS A 82 11.00 -5.22 -12.43
C HIS A 82 10.78 -4.46 -13.73
N ALA A 83 11.24 -4.98 -14.86
CA ALA A 83 11.06 -4.34 -16.17
C ALA A 83 9.58 -4.19 -16.57
N LEU A 84 8.68 -4.99 -15.98
CA LEU A 84 7.24 -4.94 -16.24
C LEU A 84 6.53 -3.83 -15.44
N TYR A 85 7.12 -3.38 -14.33
CA TYR A 85 6.48 -2.47 -13.37
C TYR A 85 7.14 -1.09 -13.30
N LEU A 86 8.43 -1.02 -13.65
CA LEU A 86 9.16 0.25 -13.65
C LEU A 86 8.92 1.05 -14.93
N PRO A 87 8.94 2.40 -14.87
CA PRO A 87 8.92 3.24 -16.05
C PRO A 87 9.99 2.83 -17.07
N PHE A 88 9.66 2.89 -18.35
CA PHE A 88 10.53 2.45 -19.44
C PHE A 88 11.96 3.05 -19.37
N TRP A 89 12.09 4.31 -18.98
CA TRP A 89 13.39 4.98 -18.88
C TRP A 89 14.31 4.37 -17.79
N CYS A 90 13.74 3.83 -16.69
CA CYS A 90 14.51 3.13 -15.66
C CYS A 90 15.09 1.83 -16.20
N THR A 91 14.28 1.06 -16.89
CA THR A 91 14.68 -0.20 -17.53
C THR A 91 15.73 0.06 -18.62
N ALA A 92 15.50 1.09 -19.46
CA ALA A 92 16.47 1.52 -20.48
C ALA A 92 17.79 2.01 -19.85
N GLY A 93 17.72 2.79 -18.76
CA GLY A 93 18.89 3.25 -18.01
C GLY A 93 19.72 2.09 -17.47
N PHE A 94 19.08 1.09 -16.85
CA PHE A 94 19.77 -0.13 -16.40
C PHE A 94 20.38 -0.89 -17.59
N ALA A 95 19.65 -1.07 -18.69
CA ALA A 95 20.12 -1.76 -19.89
C ALA A 95 21.36 -1.08 -20.50
N ILE A 96 21.40 0.26 -20.53
CA ILE A 96 22.56 1.03 -20.99
C ILE A 96 23.78 0.77 -20.09
N LEU A 97 23.61 0.87 -18.77
CA LEU A 97 24.68 0.62 -17.79
C LEU A 97 25.19 -0.82 -17.86
N PHE A 98 24.28 -1.77 -18.02
CA PHE A 98 24.59 -3.19 -18.18
C PHE A 98 25.36 -3.45 -19.49
N ALA A 99 24.89 -2.93 -20.61
CA ALA A 99 25.54 -3.04 -21.92
C ALA A 99 26.94 -2.39 -21.91
N TRP A 100 27.07 -1.23 -21.25
CA TRP A 100 28.37 -0.57 -21.06
C TRP A 100 29.35 -1.48 -20.29
N ARG A 101 28.91 -2.07 -19.17
CA ARG A 101 29.72 -3.00 -18.40
C ARG A 101 30.12 -4.23 -19.21
N LEU A 102 29.19 -4.81 -19.95
CA LEU A 102 29.44 -5.96 -20.83
C LEU A 102 30.46 -5.60 -21.94
N GLY A 103 30.28 -4.43 -22.58
CA GLY A 103 31.21 -3.92 -23.59
C GLY A 103 32.64 -3.72 -23.07
N LEU A 104 32.79 -3.16 -21.85
CA LEU A 104 34.08 -3.03 -21.20
C LEU A 104 34.73 -4.40 -20.91
N LEU A 105 33.92 -5.38 -20.49
CA LEU A 105 34.40 -6.73 -20.22
C LEU A 105 34.86 -7.44 -21.50
N VAL A 106 34.10 -7.31 -22.59
CA VAL A 106 34.44 -7.91 -23.89
C VAL A 106 35.68 -7.25 -24.50
N SER A 107 35.77 -5.92 -24.46
CA SER A 107 36.88 -5.15 -25.03
C SER A 107 38.15 -5.13 -24.16
N GLY A 108 38.08 -5.67 -22.93
CA GLY A 108 39.21 -5.64 -22.00
C GLY A 108 39.59 -4.22 -21.51
N ARG A 109 38.70 -3.22 -21.70
CA ARG A 109 38.95 -1.84 -21.29
C ARG A 109 38.82 -1.66 -19.79
N PRO A 110 39.54 -0.71 -19.18
CA PRO A 110 39.43 -0.42 -17.75
C PRO A 110 38.06 0.18 -17.40
N LEU A 111 37.65 -0.02 -16.15
CA LEU A 111 36.43 0.55 -15.61
C LEU A 111 36.51 2.08 -15.55
N PRO A 112 35.35 2.80 -15.67
CA PRO A 112 35.31 4.26 -15.68
C PRO A 112 35.88 4.86 -14.38
N GLY A 113 36.42 6.07 -14.50
CA GLY A 113 36.99 6.82 -13.39
C GLY A 113 35.98 7.19 -12.33
N ARG A 114 36.43 7.55 -11.12
CA ARG A 114 35.58 7.89 -9.98
C ARG A 114 34.61 9.04 -10.28
N TRP A 115 35.05 10.06 -10.99
CA TRP A 115 34.26 11.24 -11.29
C TRP A 115 33.06 10.93 -12.22
N ILE A 116 33.30 10.09 -13.25
CA ILE A 116 32.22 9.65 -14.15
C ILE A 116 31.12 8.90 -13.37
N ARG A 117 31.53 8.04 -12.43
CA ARG A 117 30.56 7.28 -11.59
C ARG A 117 29.81 8.18 -10.64
N ILE A 118 30.47 9.17 -10.02
CA ILE A 118 29.78 10.16 -9.15
C ILE A 118 28.76 10.96 -9.95
N LEU A 119 29.16 11.48 -11.13
CA LEU A 119 28.24 12.23 -11.99
C LEU A 119 27.06 11.37 -12.45
N ALA A 120 27.31 10.12 -12.84
CA ALA A 120 26.25 9.19 -13.21
C ALA A 120 25.32 8.88 -12.02
N SER A 121 25.84 8.74 -10.79
CA SER A 121 25.01 8.54 -9.59
C SER A 121 24.15 9.75 -9.29
N LEU A 122 24.68 10.96 -9.40
CA LEU A 122 23.92 12.21 -9.22
C LEU A 122 22.84 12.36 -10.30
N ALA A 123 23.15 12.02 -11.56
CA ALA A 123 22.20 12.05 -12.66
C ALA A 123 21.04 11.05 -12.42
N VAL A 124 21.33 9.84 -11.92
CA VAL A 124 20.31 8.84 -11.56
C VAL A 124 19.40 9.36 -10.45
N VAL A 125 19.96 9.90 -9.36
CA VAL A 125 19.16 10.46 -8.26
C VAL A 125 18.31 11.62 -8.75
N GLY A 126 18.88 12.53 -9.56
CA GLY A 126 18.15 13.66 -10.15
C GLY A 126 17.00 13.21 -11.08
N ALA A 127 17.22 12.19 -11.91
CA ALA A 127 16.19 11.64 -12.80
C ALA A 127 15.04 11.00 -12.02
N VAL A 128 15.37 10.20 -10.97
CA VAL A 128 14.35 9.60 -10.11
C VAL A 128 13.55 10.67 -9.36
N TYR A 129 14.20 11.70 -8.82
CA TYR A 129 13.53 12.80 -8.15
C TYR A 129 12.65 13.61 -9.12
N ALA A 130 13.11 13.86 -10.34
CA ALA A 130 12.34 14.60 -11.35
C ALA A 130 11.05 13.85 -11.73
N GLN A 131 11.10 12.52 -11.82
CA GLN A 131 9.96 11.68 -12.19
C GLN A 131 8.99 11.47 -11.04
N PHE A 132 9.49 11.03 -9.88
CA PHE A 132 8.63 10.61 -8.77
C PHE A 132 8.36 11.74 -7.75
N ARG A 133 9.05 12.89 -7.88
CA ARG A 133 8.99 14.04 -6.94
C ARG A 133 9.33 13.67 -5.48
N THR A 134 9.78 12.46 -5.24
CA THR A 134 10.22 11.92 -3.95
C THR A 134 11.35 10.91 -4.17
N LEU A 135 12.22 10.76 -3.18
CA LEU A 135 13.24 9.69 -3.13
C LEU A 135 12.84 8.56 -2.18
N VAL A 136 11.74 8.76 -1.44
CA VAL A 136 11.23 7.81 -0.45
C VAL A 136 9.90 7.28 -0.95
N GLY A 137 9.76 5.96 -0.96
CA GLY A 137 8.55 5.28 -1.44
C GLY A 137 8.90 4.00 -2.19
N GLN A 138 7.90 3.16 -2.39
CA GLN A 138 8.08 1.84 -3.01
C GLN A 138 8.65 1.96 -4.44
N GLU A 139 8.00 2.73 -5.30
CA GLU A 139 8.39 2.86 -6.72
C GLU A 139 9.73 3.58 -6.89
N ALA A 140 9.90 4.74 -6.24
CA ALA A 140 11.15 5.49 -6.29
C ALA A 140 12.32 4.70 -5.69
N GLY A 141 12.10 3.97 -4.59
CA GLY A 141 13.09 3.14 -3.94
C GLY A 141 13.56 1.97 -4.82
N VAL A 142 12.62 1.23 -5.43
CA VAL A 142 12.96 0.13 -6.34
C VAL A 142 13.68 0.64 -7.59
N ALA A 143 13.24 1.76 -8.18
CA ALA A 143 13.91 2.40 -9.32
C ALA A 143 15.36 2.78 -8.98
N LEU A 144 15.59 3.40 -7.81
CA LEU A 144 16.92 3.73 -7.32
C LEU A 144 17.81 2.49 -7.16
N VAL A 145 17.28 1.42 -6.55
CA VAL A 145 18.05 0.18 -6.33
C VAL A 145 18.43 -0.47 -7.66
N VAL A 146 17.51 -0.55 -8.64
CA VAL A 146 17.79 -1.10 -9.97
C VAL A 146 18.88 -0.30 -10.70
N LEU A 147 18.78 1.03 -10.70
CA LEU A 147 19.75 1.89 -11.37
C LEU A 147 21.10 1.91 -10.63
N PHE A 148 21.10 1.92 -9.29
CA PHE A 148 22.33 1.79 -8.50
C PHE A 148 23.00 0.43 -8.66
N LEU A 149 22.23 -0.64 -8.82
CA LEU A 149 22.79 -1.94 -9.17
C LEU A 149 23.54 -1.87 -10.52
N GLY A 150 22.95 -1.23 -11.54
CA GLY A 150 23.63 -0.97 -12.82
C GLY A 150 24.92 -0.16 -12.66
N LEU A 151 24.91 0.91 -11.86
CA LEU A 151 26.10 1.70 -11.55
C LEU A 151 27.14 0.89 -10.76
N LYS A 152 26.69 0.03 -9.83
CA LYS A 152 27.56 -0.84 -9.04
C LYS A 152 28.32 -1.84 -9.91
N LEU A 153 27.72 -2.34 -10.99
CA LEU A 153 28.41 -3.18 -11.97
C LEU A 153 29.62 -2.45 -12.62
N LEU A 154 29.54 -1.12 -12.80
CA LEU A 154 30.67 -0.29 -13.33
C LEU A 154 31.70 0.07 -12.26
N GLU A 155 31.42 -0.20 -10.98
CA GLU A 155 32.37 0.06 -9.88
C GLU A 155 33.13 -1.18 -9.43
N MET A 156 32.68 -2.37 -9.77
CA MET A 156 33.20 -3.65 -9.28
C MET A 156 34.72 -3.82 -9.48
N ARG A 157 35.48 -3.69 -8.39
CA ARG A 157 36.95 -3.89 -8.36
C ARG A 157 37.38 -4.81 -7.22
N THR A 158 36.58 -4.91 -6.16
CA THR A 158 36.93 -5.63 -4.94
C THR A 158 35.91 -6.73 -4.64
N ARG A 159 36.33 -7.69 -3.79
CA ARG A 159 35.40 -8.75 -3.31
C ARG A 159 34.18 -8.17 -2.62
N ARG A 160 34.33 -7.07 -1.88
CA ARG A 160 33.24 -6.38 -1.23
C ARG A 160 32.18 -5.92 -2.25
N ASP A 161 32.60 -5.46 -3.41
CA ASP A 161 31.69 -5.01 -4.46
C ASP A 161 30.86 -6.16 -5.02
N PHE A 162 31.45 -7.35 -5.14
CA PHE A 162 30.75 -8.57 -5.51
C PHE A 162 29.64 -8.92 -4.49
N TYR A 163 29.98 -8.95 -3.19
CA TYR A 163 28.98 -9.21 -2.14
C TYR A 163 27.84 -8.21 -2.19
N ILE A 164 28.14 -6.91 -2.31
CA ILE A 164 27.13 -5.86 -2.40
C ILE A 164 26.20 -6.11 -3.61
N THR A 165 26.76 -6.44 -4.78
CA THR A 165 25.97 -6.73 -5.99
C THR A 165 25.04 -7.92 -5.79
N VAL A 166 25.51 -8.99 -5.16
CA VAL A 166 24.69 -10.19 -4.89
C VAL A 166 23.60 -9.88 -3.85
N PHE A 167 23.91 -9.15 -2.77
CA PHE A 167 22.92 -8.76 -1.78
C PHE A 167 21.86 -7.82 -2.35
N LEU A 168 22.24 -6.87 -3.24
CA LEU A 168 21.27 -6.06 -3.99
C LEU A 168 20.39 -6.94 -4.88
N GLY A 169 20.94 -7.99 -5.49
CA GLY A 169 20.15 -8.97 -6.25
C GLY A 169 19.12 -9.70 -5.39
N PHE A 170 19.49 -10.16 -4.19
CA PHE A 170 18.53 -10.74 -3.24
C PHE A 170 17.48 -9.73 -2.80
N PHE A 171 17.87 -8.49 -2.52
CA PHE A 171 16.94 -7.42 -2.17
C PHE A 171 15.93 -7.15 -3.29
N LEU A 172 16.40 -7.13 -4.57
CA LEU A 172 15.49 -6.96 -5.70
C LEU A 172 14.51 -8.13 -5.86
N LEU A 173 14.95 -9.38 -5.66
CA LEU A 173 14.04 -10.52 -5.67
C LEU A 173 12.95 -10.39 -4.59
N LEU A 174 13.32 -9.90 -3.40
CA LEU A 174 12.34 -9.61 -2.34
C LEU A 174 11.42 -8.44 -2.74
N ALA A 175 11.99 -7.36 -3.28
CA ALA A 175 11.22 -6.19 -3.71
C ALA A 175 10.22 -6.50 -4.85
N ALA A 176 10.47 -7.53 -5.67
CA ALA A 176 9.54 -7.94 -6.72
C ALA A 176 8.19 -8.44 -6.16
N TYR A 177 8.18 -9.00 -4.94
CA TYR A 177 6.95 -9.41 -4.26
C TYR A 177 6.08 -8.24 -3.79
N LEU A 178 6.61 -7.01 -3.76
CA LEU A 178 5.82 -5.81 -3.50
C LEU A 178 4.86 -5.48 -4.67
N HIS A 179 5.16 -5.97 -5.88
CA HIS A 179 4.37 -5.72 -7.09
C HIS A 179 3.53 -6.93 -7.52
N SER A 180 4.02 -8.15 -7.30
CA SER A 180 3.32 -9.37 -7.72
C SER A 180 3.63 -10.53 -6.79
N GLN A 181 2.58 -11.17 -6.28
CA GLN A 181 2.66 -12.38 -5.45
C GLN A 181 2.17 -13.63 -6.21
N SER A 182 2.32 -13.63 -7.55
CA SER A 182 1.90 -14.74 -8.40
C SER A 182 2.76 -15.98 -8.23
N ILE A 183 2.21 -17.15 -8.56
CA ILE A 183 2.93 -18.43 -8.59
C ILE A 183 4.13 -18.37 -9.55
N LEU A 184 3.98 -17.64 -10.66
CA LEU A 184 5.05 -17.43 -11.64
C LEU A 184 6.24 -16.68 -11.01
N MET A 185 5.97 -15.65 -10.18
CA MET A 185 7.01 -14.92 -9.44
C MET A 185 7.72 -15.83 -8.43
N GLY A 186 6.98 -16.72 -7.77
CA GLY A 186 7.55 -17.75 -6.89
C GLY A 186 8.48 -18.69 -7.65
N ALA A 187 8.07 -19.20 -8.81
CA ALA A 187 8.90 -20.06 -9.66
C ALA A 187 10.17 -19.33 -10.16
N TRP A 188 10.04 -18.05 -10.54
CA TRP A 188 11.17 -17.21 -10.92
C TRP A 188 12.20 -17.04 -9.80
N THR A 189 11.72 -16.76 -8.60
CA THR A 189 12.56 -16.63 -7.41
C THR A 189 13.28 -17.94 -7.07
N LEU A 190 12.58 -19.08 -7.21
CA LEU A 190 13.15 -20.41 -7.00
C LEU A 190 14.28 -20.71 -8.00
N LEU A 191 14.25 -20.15 -9.19
CA LEU A 191 15.33 -20.23 -10.19
C LEU A 191 16.49 -19.24 -9.85
N ALA A 192 16.16 -18.02 -9.42
CA ALA A 192 17.12 -16.94 -9.23
C ALA A 192 17.97 -17.10 -7.94
N ILE A 193 17.37 -17.60 -6.85
CA ILE A 193 18.09 -17.79 -5.58
C ILE A 193 19.29 -18.74 -5.70
N PRO A 194 19.18 -19.96 -6.27
CA PRO A 194 20.35 -20.82 -6.48
C PRO A 194 21.43 -20.19 -7.36
N ALA A 195 21.04 -19.40 -8.37
CA ALA A 195 21.97 -18.71 -9.22
C ALA A 195 22.77 -17.63 -8.44
N LEU A 196 22.11 -16.83 -7.59
CA LEU A 196 22.76 -15.87 -6.70
C LEU A 196 23.68 -16.56 -5.67
N LEU A 197 23.22 -17.68 -5.08
CA LEU A 197 24.05 -18.48 -4.17
C LEU A 197 25.29 -19.05 -4.88
N ALA A 198 25.15 -19.52 -6.13
CA ALA A 198 26.28 -20.01 -6.91
C ALA A 198 27.31 -18.90 -7.20
N VAL A 199 26.86 -17.64 -7.37
CA VAL A 199 27.78 -16.48 -7.45
C VAL A 199 28.52 -16.27 -6.13
N LEU A 200 27.84 -16.37 -4.97
CA LEU A 200 28.49 -16.29 -3.66
C LEU A 200 29.55 -17.38 -3.49
N LEU A 201 29.25 -18.62 -3.88
CA LEU A 201 30.21 -19.72 -3.85
C LEU A 201 31.44 -19.46 -4.74
N THR A 202 31.26 -18.73 -5.84
CA THR A 202 32.37 -18.31 -6.71
C THR A 202 33.44 -17.51 -5.95
N ILE A 203 33.00 -16.66 -5.02
CA ILE A 203 33.91 -15.81 -4.22
C ILE A 203 34.71 -16.67 -3.21
N GLN A 204 34.11 -17.73 -2.70
CA GLN A 204 34.73 -18.62 -1.71
C GLN A 204 35.77 -19.57 -2.34
N TYR A 205 35.52 -20.06 -3.56
CA TYR A 205 36.40 -21.02 -4.26
C TYR A 205 37.54 -20.38 -5.01
N GLN A 206 38.26 -19.43 -4.42
CA GLN A 206 39.29 -18.63 -5.10
C GLN A 206 40.53 -19.41 -5.56
N GLN A 207 40.87 -20.49 -4.90
CA GLN A 207 42.07 -21.31 -5.22
C GLN A 207 41.73 -22.59 -5.98
N ALA A 208 40.46 -23.00 -6.05
CA ALA A 208 40.06 -24.21 -6.74
C ALA A 208 39.23 -23.91 -8.00
N GLU A 209 39.56 -24.58 -9.09
CA GLU A 209 38.76 -24.52 -10.32
C GLU A 209 37.49 -25.42 -10.18
N VAL A 210 36.45 -24.89 -9.51
CA VAL A 210 35.18 -25.62 -9.38
C VAL A 210 34.29 -25.27 -10.56
N PRO A 211 33.81 -26.25 -11.35
CA PRO A 211 32.95 -25.99 -12.49
C PRO A 211 31.60 -25.41 -12.04
N LEU A 212 30.98 -24.57 -12.89
CA LEU A 212 29.70 -23.91 -12.59
C LEU A 212 28.60 -24.91 -12.21
N ARG A 213 28.53 -26.06 -12.86
CA ARG A 213 27.55 -27.13 -12.54
C ARG A 213 27.66 -27.60 -11.09
N THR A 214 28.89 -27.73 -10.56
CA THR A 214 29.12 -28.12 -9.16
C THR A 214 28.68 -27.02 -8.20
N ARG A 215 28.97 -25.75 -8.50
CA ARG A 215 28.55 -24.58 -7.71
C ARG A 215 27.02 -24.48 -7.66
N LEU A 216 26.32 -24.64 -8.80
CA LEU A 216 24.86 -24.67 -8.87
C LEU A 216 24.28 -25.83 -8.07
N ARG A 217 24.84 -27.05 -8.22
CA ARG A 217 24.40 -28.20 -7.42
C ARG A 217 24.54 -27.93 -5.92
N GLN A 218 25.67 -27.36 -5.48
CA GLN A 218 25.88 -27.02 -4.07
C GLN A 218 24.91 -25.93 -3.60
N ALA A 219 24.64 -24.92 -4.42
CA ALA A 219 23.66 -23.89 -4.11
C ALA A 219 22.26 -24.49 -3.91
N VAL A 220 21.85 -25.42 -4.76
CA VAL A 220 20.56 -26.16 -4.61
C VAL A 220 20.56 -27.01 -3.33
N VAL A 221 21.65 -27.73 -3.04
CA VAL A 221 21.76 -28.52 -1.80
C VAL A 221 21.65 -27.63 -0.56
N LEU A 222 22.33 -26.46 -0.54
CA LEU A 222 22.22 -25.50 0.56
C LEU A 222 20.79 -24.98 0.72
N LEU A 223 20.10 -24.70 -0.40
CA LEU A 223 18.69 -24.26 -0.37
C LEU A 223 17.79 -25.35 0.19
N LEU A 224 17.98 -26.61 -0.22
CA LEU A 224 17.22 -27.75 0.31
C LEU A 224 17.49 -28.00 1.79
N GLN A 225 18.72 -27.81 2.26
CA GLN A 225 19.07 -27.90 3.69
C GLN A 225 18.47 -26.76 4.52
N ALA A 226 18.26 -25.58 3.93
CA ALA A 226 17.60 -24.45 4.60
C ALA A 226 16.05 -24.62 4.67
N LEU A 227 15.48 -25.48 3.82
CA LEU A 227 14.02 -25.65 3.72
C LEU A 227 13.35 -26.11 5.03
N PRO A 228 13.85 -27.10 5.78
CA PRO A 228 13.23 -27.49 7.05
C PRO A 228 13.16 -26.34 8.05
N LEU A 229 14.25 -25.56 8.18
CA LEU A 229 14.27 -24.37 9.03
C LEU A 229 13.27 -23.31 8.54
N ALA A 230 13.19 -23.09 7.24
CA ALA A 230 12.23 -22.14 6.65
C ALA A 230 10.78 -22.56 6.95
N ILE A 231 10.46 -23.85 6.86
CA ILE A 231 9.12 -24.39 7.20
C ILE A 231 8.83 -24.18 8.68
N ILE A 232 9.77 -24.48 9.56
CA ILE A 232 9.61 -24.30 11.02
C ILE A 232 9.35 -22.82 11.31
N LEU A 233 10.15 -21.91 10.76
CA LEU A 233 9.97 -20.46 10.94
C LEU A 233 8.63 -19.99 10.37
N PHE A 234 8.22 -20.52 9.21
CA PHE A 234 6.95 -20.18 8.58
C PHE A 234 5.73 -20.58 9.44
N VAL A 235 5.82 -21.68 10.16
CA VAL A 235 4.74 -22.15 11.07
C VAL A 235 4.77 -21.43 12.41
N LEU A 236 5.97 -21.21 12.98
CA LEU A 236 6.12 -20.63 14.32
C LEU A 236 5.97 -19.10 14.35
N PHE A 237 6.34 -18.40 13.28
CA PHE A 237 6.23 -16.94 13.26
C PHE A 237 4.77 -16.52 13.02
N PRO A 238 4.17 -15.76 13.96
CA PRO A 238 2.86 -15.17 13.73
C PRO A 238 2.95 -14.22 12.54
N ARG A 239 1.99 -14.32 11.63
CA ARG A 239 1.90 -13.42 10.47
C ARG A 239 1.22 -12.14 10.95
N PRO A 240 1.94 -11.01 11.04
CA PRO A 240 1.27 -9.73 11.27
C PRO A 240 0.34 -9.45 10.09
N SER A 241 -0.90 -9.13 10.38
CA SER A 241 -1.93 -8.80 9.37
C SER A 241 -1.74 -7.43 8.71
N GLY A 242 -0.61 -6.74 8.97
CA GLY A 242 -0.30 -5.43 8.42
C GLY A 242 1.21 -5.18 8.25
N PRO A 243 1.60 -4.11 7.58
CA PRO A 243 3.00 -3.76 7.36
C PRO A 243 3.70 -3.41 8.68
N LEU A 244 4.91 -3.94 8.87
CA LEU A 244 5.72 -3.73 10.09
C LEU A 244 6.32 -2.31 10.15
N TRP A 245 6.35 -1.57 9.05
CA TRP A 245 6.85 -0.20 8.91
C TRP A 245 6.05 0.56 7.85
N GLY A 246 5.72 1.77 8.17
CA GLY A 246 4.92 2.69 7.36
C GLY A 246 4.05 3.56 8.27
N ASN A 247 3.74 4.75 7.81
CA ASN A 247 2.76 5.59 8.49
C ASN A 247 1.40 4.87 8.41
N GLN A 248 0.95 4.28 9.51
CA GLN A 248 -0.34 3.57 9.61
C GLN A 248 -1.51 4.41 9.08
N ASN A 249 -1.42 5.74 9.17
CA ASN A 249 -2.46 6.66 8.69
C ASN A 249 -2.54 6.86 7.16
N GLN A 250 -1.56 6.37 6.36
CA GLN A 250 -1.59 6.52 4.90
C GLN A 250 -1.78 5.21 4.13
N GLN A 251 -1.50 4.05 4.76
CA GLN A 251 -1.68 2.74 4.12
C GLN A 251 -3.06 2.13 4.37
N ASP A 252 -3.74 2.54 5.45
CA ASP A 252 -5.09 2.04 5.76
C ASP A 252 -6.15 2.51 4.75
N ALA A 253 -5.89 3.58 4.01
CA ALA A 253 -6.82 4.10 3.00
C ALA A 253 -6.77 3.34 1.65
N SER A 254 -5.70 2.60 1.35
CA SER A 254 -5.51 1.98 0.03
C SER A 254 -5.76 0.47 -0.03
N THR A 255 -5.88 -0.21 1.12
CA THR A 255 -6.04 -1.67 1.19
C THR A 255 -7.25 -2.14 1.98
N THR A 256 -7.99 -1.25 2.64
CA THR A 256 -9.03 -1.66 3.61
C THR A 256 -10.47 -1.30 3.25
N GLY A 257 -10.71 -0.71 2.08
CA GLY A 257 -12.05 -0.30 1.67
C GLY A 257 -12.51 1.00 2.36
N LEU A 258 -13.76 1.08 2.77
CA LEU A 258 -14.33 2.27 3.41
C LEU A 258 -13.60 2.63 4.71
N SER A 259 -13.38 3.93 4.92
CA SER A 259 -12.74 4.53 6.10
C SER A 259 -13.79 5.06 7.09
N ASP A 260 -13.37 5.28 8.35
CA ASP A 260 -14.14 5.96 9.40
C ASP A 260 -14.29 7.47 9.18
N SER A 261 -13.79 7.98 8.07
CA SER A 261 -13.87 9.39 7.71
C SER A 261 -13.84 9.56 6.19
N MET A 262 -14.29 10.71 5.72
CA MET A 262 -14.27 11.09 4.31
C MET A 262 -13.73 12.51 4.13
N ALA A 263 -12.70 12.65 3.34
CA ALA A 263 -12.16 13.94 2.91
C ALA A 263 -11.93 13.95 1.39
N PRO A 264 -11.93 15.11 0.74
CA PRO A 264 -11.64 15.22 -0.69
C PRO A 264 -10.32 14.54 -1.07
N GLY A 265 -10.37 13.51 -1.95
CA GLY A 265 -9.24 12.69 -2.41
C GLY A 265 -9.18 11.28 -1.85
N ASP A 266 -9.99 10.93 -0.84
CA ASP A 266 -9.95 9.62 -0.18
C ASP A 266 -10.47 8.49 -1.10
N PHE A 267 -11.49 8.75 -1.92
CA PHE A 267 -12.14 7.75 -2.80
C PHE A 267 -11.42 7.54 -4.14
N SER A 268 -10.53 8.42 -4.57
CA SER A 268 -9.86 8.29 -5.86
C SER A 268 -9.10 6.98 -6.01
N LYS A 269 -8.39 6.56 -4.96
CA LYS A 269 -7.64 5.30 -4.94
C LYS A 269 -8.54 4.06 -4.91
N LEU A 270 -9.69 4.15 -4.25
CA LEU A 270 -10.67 3.06 -4.21
C LEU A 270 -11.31 2.85 -5.58
N ALA A 271 -11.61 3.94 -6.28
CA ALA A 271 -12.21 3.89 -7.62
C ALA A 271 -11.29 3.24 -8.69
N GLU A 272 -9.98 3.21 -8.46
CA GLU A 272 -9.01 2.55 -9.34
C GLU A 272 -8.80 1.06 -9.01
N SER A 273 -9.33 0.57 -7.89
CA SER A 273 -9.10 -0.81 -7.43
C SER A 273 -10.19 -1.77 -7.88
N ASN A 274 -9.80 -2.82 -8.59
CA ASN A 274 -10.69 -3.91 -9.02
C ASN A 274 -10.85 -5.03 -7.96
N GLU A 275 -10.37 -4.84 -6.74
CA GLU A 275 -10.52 -5.84 -5.68
C GLU A 275 -11.99 -6.10 -5.34
N VAL A 276 -12.33 -7.36 -5.14
CA VAL A 276 -13.69 -7.78 -4.77
C VAL A 276 -13.92 -7.47 -3.29
N VAL A 277 -14.99 -6.72 -3.02
CA VAL A 277 -15.46 -6.40 -1.67
C VAL A 277 -16.41 -7.48 -1.15
N MET A 278 -17.34 -7.87 -1.98
CA MET A 278 -18.33 -8.90 -1.66
C MET A 278 -18.95 -9.49 -2.91
N ARG A 279 -19.54 -10.68 -2.75
CA ARG A 279 -20.42 -11.33 -3.72
C ARG A 279 -21.81 -11.44 -3.13
N VAL A 280 -22.81 -11.25 -3.95
CA VAL A 280 -24.23 -11.24 -3.53
C VAL A 280 -25.05 -12.15 -4.42
N GLU A 281 -25.79 -13.05 -3.80
CA GLU A 281 -26.72 -13.97 -4.44
C GLU A 281 -28.14 -13.56 -4.02
N PHE A 282 -28.97 -13.10 -4.94
CA PHE A 282 -30.37 -12.75 -4.65
C PHE A 282 -31.27 -14.00 -4.71
N GLN A 283 -32.27 -14.03 -3.83
CA GLN A 283 -33.33 -15.03 -3.89
C GLN A 283 -34.53 -14.42 -4.63
N GLY A 284 -34.63 -14.68 -5.92
CA GLY A 284 -35.59 -14.08 -6.84
C GLY A 284 -34.97 -12.93 -7.64
N ASP A 285 -35.81 -12.01 -8.11
CA ASP A 285 -35.37 -10.90 -8.96
C ASP A 285 -34.45 -9.94 -8.20
N ALA A 286 -33.29 -9.68 -8.76
CA ALA A 286 -32.36 -8.68 -8.24
C ALA A 286 -32.88 -7.27 -8.56
N PRO A 287 -32.61 -6.26 -7.70
CA PRO A 287 -32.88 -4.87 -8.04
C PRO A 287 -32.02 -4.41 -9.23
N ALA A 288 -32.45 -3.31 -9.87
CA ALA A 288 -31.61 -2.70 -10.89
C ALA A 288 -30.29 -2.20 -10.28
N PRO A 289 -29.15 -2.23 -11.02
CA PRO A 289 -27.88 -1.73 -10.51
C PRO A 289 -27.96 -0.29 -9.97
N SER A 290 -28.80 0.56 -10.55
CA SER A 290 -29.06 1.92 -10.08
C SER A 290 -29.66 1.98 -8.67
N ASP A 291 -30.34 0.92 -8.22
CA ASP A 291 -30.96 0.83 -6.90
C ASP A 291 -30.08 0.11 -5.87
N MET A 292 -28.95 -0.45 -6.30
CA MET A 292 -28.02 -1.18 -5.44
C MET A 292 -27.11 -0.23 -4.65
N TYR A 293 -27.61 0.32 -3.55
CA TYR A 293 -26.82 1.10 -2.60
C TYR A 293 -26.50 0.25 -1.36
N TRP A 294 -25.23 -0.12 -1.24
CA TRP A 294 -24.70 -0.93 -0.14
C TRP A 294 -24.19 -0.01 0.95
N ARG A 295 -24.99 0.13 2.00
CA ARG A 295 -24.78 1.11 3.06
C ARG A 295 -23.59 0.74 3.94
N GLY A 296 -22.66 1.68 4.09
CA GLY A 296 -21.56 1.67 5.04
C GLY A 296 -21.72 2.77 6.10
N PRO A 297 -20.62 3.44 6.53
CA PRO A 297 -20.64 4.47 7.56
C PRO A 297 -21.37 5.74 7.13
N SER A 298 -21.99 6.39 8.12
CA SER A 298 -22.63 7.71 7.99
C SER A 298 -21.86 8.76 8.78
N PHE A 299 -21.64 9.92 8.18
CA PHE A 299 -20.85 11.00 8.76
C PHE A 299 -21.69 12.21 9.07
N GLY A 300 -21.60 12.67 10.32
CA GLY A 300 -22.38 13.81 10.82
C GLY A 300 -21.55 15.00 11.25
N HIS A 301 -20.29 14.83 11.57
CA HIS A 301 -19.40 15.90 12.00
C HIS A 301 -18.50 16.37 10.85
N PHE A 302 -18.52 17.68 10.58
CA PHE A 302 -17.70 18.32 9.56
C PHE A 302 -16.75 19.34 10.22
N ASP A 303 -15.44 19.16 10.04
CA ASP A 303 -14.42 20.05 10.62
C ASP A 303 -14.04 21.24 9.72
N GLY A 304 -14.62 21.35 8.53
CA GLY A 304 -14.30 22.30 7.46
C GLY A 304 -13.65 21.65 6.24
N ARG A 305 -13.13 20.45 6.38
CA ARG A 305 -12.51 19.68 5.31
C ARG A 305 -12.91 18.20 5.31
N ARG A 306 -13.00 17.59 6.48
CA ARG A 306 -13.23 16.16 6.69
C ARG A 306 -14.56 15.90 7.36
N TRP A 307 -15.24 14.89 6.89
CA TRP A 307 -16.44 14.33 7.49
C TRP A 307 -16.06 13.13 8.35
N THR A 308 -16.59 13.07 9.58
CA THR A 308 -16.42 11.97 10.52
C THR A 308 -17.74 11.60 11.17
N ALA A 309 -17.79 10.46 11.85
CA ALA A 309 -18.92 10.10 12.68
C ALA A 309 -19.26 11.23 13.68
N LEU A 310 -20.48 11.26 14.16
CA LEU A 310 -20.87 12.18 15.23
C LEU A 310 -20.00 11.92 16.47
N PRO A 311 -19.65 12.97 17.24
CA PRO A 311 -18.94 12.78 18.50
C PRO A 311 -19.81 11.96 19.47
N PRO A 312 -19.22 11.16 20.38
CA PRO A 312 -19.96 10.25 21.27
C PRO A 312 -21.07 10.90 22.11
N SER A 313 -20.95 12.20 22.41
CA SER A 313 -21.98 12.97 23.13
C SER A 313 -23.22 13.21 22.27
N ALA A 314 -23.06 13.48 20.99
CA ALA A 314 -24.13 13.67 20.03
C ALA A 314 -24.77 12.32 19.65
N GLU A 315 -23.94 11.28 19.43
CA GLU A 315 -24.40 9.93 19.11
C GLU A 315 -25.35 9.37 20.19
N ARG A 316 -25.02 9.58 21.47
CA ARG A 316 -25.89 9.18 22.60
C ARG A 316 -27.25 9.88 22.64
N SER A 317 -27.43 10.99 21.93
CA SER A 317 -28.69 11.71 21.84
C SER A 317 -29.59 11.22 20.70
N LEU A 318 -29.10 10.35 19.84
CA LEU A 318 -29.88 9.78 18.75
C LEU A 318 -30.88 8.77 19.29
N PRO A 319 -32.11 8.73 18.72
CA PRO A 319 -33.07 7.72 19.08
C PRO A 319 -32.63 6.34 18.58
N PRO A 320 -33.14 5.25 19.16
CA PRO A 320 -32.87 3.90 18.65
C PRO A 320 -33.33 3.78 17.19
N PRO A 321 -32.63 2.93 16.38
CA PRO A 321 -32.98 2.76 14.98
C PRO A 321 -34.41 2.23 14.84
N GLN A 322 -35.18 2.89 14.00
CA GLN A 322 -36.57 2.49 13.71
C GLN A 322 -36.78 2.47 12.20
N VAL A 323 -37.29 1.35 11.70
CA VAL A 323 -37.68 1.17 10.30
C VAL A 323 -39.18 0.99 10.20
N ARG A 324 -39.81 1.84 9.41
CA ARG A 324 -41.22 1.70 9.06
C ARG A 324 -41.33 1.21 7.62
N VAL A 325 -41.85 0.02 7.46
CA VAL A 325 -42.02 -0.62 6.16
C VAL A 325 -43.37 -0.29 5.56
N PRO A 326 -43.48 0.22 4.32
CA PRO A 326 -44.74 0.42 3.64
C PRO A 326 -45.44 -0.92 3.39
N GLN A 327 -46.78 -0.92 3.47
CA GLN A 327 -47.55 -2.12 3.14
C GLN A 327 -47.43 -2.48 1.66
N GLY A 328 -47.15 -3.75 1.36
CA GLY A 328 -47.02 -4.24 -0.01
C GLY A 328 -45.67 -3.95 -0.69
N SER A 329 -44.67 -3.39 0.03
CA SER A 329 -43.35 -3.21 -0.55
C SER A 329 -42.69 -4.55 -0.86
N ALA A 330 -41.91 -4.59 -1.98
CA ALA A 330 -41.09 -5.72 -2.33
C ALA A 330 -40.08 -6.06 -1.22
N THR A 331 -39.74 -7.32 -1.11
CA THR A 331 -38.73 -7.78 -0.16
C THR A 331 -37.57 -8.38 -0.96
N TRP A 332 -36.40 -7.85 -0.78
CA TRP A 332 -35.17 -8.44 -1.33
C TRP A 332 -34.53 -9.31 -0.25
N GLN A 333 -34.43 -10.59 -0.52
CA GLN A 333 -33.66 -11.53 0.29
C GLN A 333 -32.42 -11.94 -0.47
N TYR A 334 -31.26 -11.87 0.16
CA TYR A 334 -29.99 -12.11 -0.49
C TYR A 334 -28.95 -12.64 0.48
N THR A 335 -28.02 -13.40 -0.08
CA THR A 335 -26.85 -13.92 0.66
C THR A 335 -25.63 -13.13 0.27
N ILE A 336 -24.93 -12.55 1.25
CA ILE A 336 -23.68 -11.84 1.06
C ILE A 336 -22.52 -12.75 1.45
N THR A 337 -21.54 -12.88 0.55
CA THR A 337 -20.19 -13.40 0.86
C THR A 337 -19.24 -12.21 0.89
N ARG A 338 -18.91 -11.75 2.09
CA ARG A 338 -18.05 -10.58 2.34
C ARG A 338 -16.60 -11.01 2.39
N GLU A 339 -15.72 -10.34 1.63
CA GLU A 339 -14.27 -10.56 1.71
C GLU A 339 -13.69 -9.91 2.98
N PRO A 340 -12.56 -10.40 3.49
CA PRO A 340 -11.89 -9.82 4.65
C PRO A 340 -11.58 -8.32 4.44
N GLY A 341 -11.69 -7.55 5.52
CA GLY A 341 -11.38 -6.13 5.53
C GLY A 341 -11.04 -5.70 6.95
N ASN A 342 -10.46 -4.52 7.12
CA ASN A 342 -10.11 -4.01 8.44
C ASN A 342 -11.23 -3.13 9.04
N ASN A 343 -12.44 -3.29 8.54
CA ASN A 343 -13.62 -2.56 8.99
C ASN A 343 -14.68 -3.51 9.57
N ARG A 344 -15.66 -2.95 10.29
CA ARG A 344 -16.71 -3.69 10.99
C ARG A 344 -18.08 -3.63 10.32
N TRP A 345 -18.21 -2.92 9.19
CA TRP A 345 -19.49 -2.76 8.49
C TRP A 345 -19.84 -3.97 7.65
N LEU A 346 -21.12 -4.41 7.77
CA LEU A 346 -21.62 -5.60 7.07
C LEU A 346 -22.21 -5.28 5.69
N LEU A 347 -22.41 -4.01 5.36
CA LEU A 347 -22.79 -3.51 4.03
C LEU A 347 -24.10 -4.09 3.48
N GLY A 348 -25.21 -3.83 4.17
CA GLY A 348 -26.52 -4.25 3.66
C GLY A 348 -27.02 -3.35 2.53
N LEU A 349 -27.88 -3.92 1.69
CA LEU A 349 -28.53 -3.19 0.60
C LEU A 349 -29.62 -2.28 1.15
N ASP A 350 -29.48 -0.98 0.90
CA ASP A 350 -30.40 0.07 1.34
C ASP A 350 -30.76 -0.02 2.85
N THR A 351 -32.02 -0.21 3.20
CA THR A 351 -32.48 -0.34 4.58
C THR A 351 -32.71 -1.80 4.95
N ILE A 352 -31.84 -2.34 5.82
CA ILE A 352 -31.99 -3.68 6.37
C ILE A 352 -33.18 -3.69 7.32
N THR A 353 -34.09 -4.61 7.12
CA THR A 353 -35.32 -4.75 7.93
C THR A 353 -35.23 -5.84 8.98
N GLN A 354 -34.29 -6.75 8.84
CA GLN A 354 -34.03 -7.81 9.80
C GLN A 354 -32.51 -7.90 10.05
N THR A 355 -32.11 -7.81 11.30
CA THR A 355 -30.71 -7.96 11.71
C THR A 355 -30.31 -9.44 11.57
N PRO A 356 -29.45 -9.81 10.61
CA PRO A 356 -29.04 -11.19 10.47
C PRO A 356 -28.03 -11.58 11.56
N GLU A 357 -28.04 -12.85 11.90
CA GLU A 357 -26.99 -13.47 12.69
C GLU A 357 -25.77 -13.72 11.79
N VAL A 358 -24.61 -13.28 12.22
CA VAL A 358 -23.36 -13.38 11.45
C VAL A 358 -22.27 -13.99 12.32
N GLY A 359 -22.08 -15.32 12.18
CA GLY A 359 -21.16 -16.08 13.03
C GLY A 359 -21.60 -16.08 14.49
N ASP A 360 -20.63 -16.27 15.40
CA ASP A 360 -20.87 -16.33 16.84
C ASP A 360 -20.86 -14.96 17.53
N GLU A 361 -20.59 -13.89 16.79
CA GLU A 361 -20.53 -12.52 17.33
C GLU A 361 -21.84 -11.76 17.11
N PRO A 362 -22.32 -11.01 18.12
CA PRO A 362 -23.52 -10.22 17.98
C PRO A 362 -23.31 -9.07 16.97
N THR A 363 -24.30 -8.86 16.14
CA THR A 363 -24.39 -7.72 15.23
C THR A 363 -25.38 -6.70 15.76
N ALA A 364 -25.22 -5.43 15.39
CA ALA A 364 -26.10 -4.36 15.79
C ALA A 364 -26.38 -3.40 14.62
N VAL A 365 -27.57 -2.81 14.62
CA VAL A 365 -27.89 -1.66 13.78
C VAL A 365 -27.74 -0.42 14.66
N LEU A 366 -26.84 0.48 14.24
CA LEU A 366 -26.63 1.74 14.94
C LEU A 366 -27.80 2.72 14.70
N PRO A 367 -27.97 3.75 15.54
CA PRO A 367 -28.98 4.80 15.31
C PRO A 367 -28.84 5.48 13.94
N THR A 368 -27.66 5.50 13.38
CA THR A 368 -27.34 6.00 12.04
C THR A 368 -27.72 5.05 10.90
N MET A 369 -28.34 3.91 11.23
CA MET A 369 -28.75 2.83 10.30
C MET A 369 -27.58 2.03 9.71
N GLU A 370 -26.40 2.12 10.30
CA GLU A 370 -25.25 1.28 9.96
C GLU A 370 -25.41 -0.10 10.61
N TRP A 371 -25.08 -1.13 9.86
CA TRP A 371 -25.06 -2.48 10.36
C TRP A 371 -23.64 -2.92 10.64
N VAL A 372 -23.34 -3.23 11.90
CA VAL A 372 -21.97 -3.41 12.39
C VAL A 372 -21.80 -4.67 13.21
N ARG A 373 -20.56 -5.17 13.24
CA ARG A 373 -20.04 -6.13 14.23
C ARG A 373 -19.23 -5.43 15.31
N GLN A 374 -18.92 -6.15 16.40
CA GLN A 374 -18.01 -5.67 17.43
C GLN A 374 -16.56 -5.65 16.93
N SER A 375 -16.13 -6.73 16.26
CA SER A 375 -14.77 -6.87 15.73
C SER A 375 -14.70 -6.59 14.22
N PRO A 376 -13.54 -6.16 13.71
CA PRO A 376 -13.29 -6.08 12.27
C PRO A 376 -13.45 -7.44 11.57
N LEU A 377 -13.82 -7.40 10.31
CA LEU A 377 -13.96 -8.57 9.43
C LEU A 377 -12.58 -9.04 8.95
N THR A 378 -11.93 -9.89 9.70
CA THR A 378 -10.59 -10.43 9.35
C THR A 378 -10.64 -11.69 8.50
N GLU A 379 -11.82 -12.30 8.38
CA GLU A 379 -12.05 -13.53 7.62
C GLU A 379 -13.24 -13.36 6.66
N ARG A 380 -13.27 -14.19 5.61
CA ARG A 380 -14.40 -14.24 4.70
C ARG A 380 -15.64 -14.74 5.43
N MET A 381 -16.74 -14.02 5.31
CA MET A 381 -17.99 -14.32 5.98
C MET A 381 -19.15 -14.45 5.00
N ARG A 382 -20.06 -15.40 5.27
CA ARG A 382 -21.28 -15.57 4.50
C ARG A 382 -22.49 -15.45 5.44
N PHE A 383 -23.46 -14.63 5.05
CA PHE A 383 -24.67 -14.39 5.82
C PHE A 383 -25.84 -13.99 4.93
N VAL A 384 -27.05 -14.20 5.43
CA VAL A 384 -28.30 -13.83 4.74
C VAL A 384 -28.80 -12.49 5.27
N ALA A 385 -29.19 -11.62 4.39
CA ALA A 385 -29.80 -10.32 4.72
C ALA A 385 -31.12 -10.12 4.01
N GLN A 386 -31.96 -9.26 4.58
CA GLN A 386 -33.24 -8.89 4.02
C GLN A 386 -33.40 -7.36 4.04
N SER A 387 -33.77 -6.81 2.89
CA SER A 387 -34.02 -5.38 2.73
C SER A 387 -35.36 -5.13 2.04
N ARG A 388 -35.94 -3.96 2.31
CA ARG A 388 -37.20 -3.53 1.68
C ARG A 388 -37.03 -2.12 1.15
N PRO A 389 -37.13 -1.91 -0.17
CA PRO A 389 -37.01 -0.60 -0.78
C PRO A 389 -38.15 0.33 -0.30
N GLY A 390 -37.87 1.63 -0.24
CA GLY A 390 -38.82 2.63 0.17
C GLY A 390 -39.23 2.59 1.64
N SER A 391 -38.49 1.87 2.49
CA SER A 391 -38.69 1.91 3.93
C SER A 391 -38.29 3.28 4.50
N TRP A 392 -39.10 3.77 5.44
CA TRP A 392 -38.85 5.03 6.14
C TRP A 392 -37.99 4.80 7.39
N THR A 393 -36.97 5.64 7.57
CA THR A 393 -36.08 5.61 8.74
C THR A 393 -36.02 6.99 9.40
N GLY A 394 -35.79 7.04 10.72
CA GLY A 394 -35.63 8.30 11.44
C GLY A 394 -36.90 9.13 11.58
N LEU A 395 -38.10 8.51 11.51
CA LEU A 395 -39.37 9.18 11.84
C LEU A 395 -39.49 9.52 13.33
N ASN A 396 -38.69 8.89 14.17
CA ASN A 396 -38.61 9.10 15.62
C ASN A 396 -37.48 10.07 16.03
N GLU A 397 -36.85 10.76 15.08
CA GLU A 397 -35.87 11.80 15.38
C GLU A 397 -36.48 12.92 16.23
N THR A 398 -35.71 13.41 17.19
CA THR A 398 -36.08 14.51 18.09
C THR A 398 -35.44 15.82 17.63
N GLU A 399 -35.91 16.97 18.06
CA GLU A 399 -35.27 18.25 17.78
C GLU A 399 -33.79 18.25 18.22
N ARG A 400 -33.50 17.62 19.35
CA ARG A 400 -32.14 17.51 19.87
C ARG A 400 -31.23 16.64 18.97
N SER A 401 -31.74 15.52 18.48
CA SER A 401 -31.00 14.66 17.56
C SER A 401 -30.80 15.33 16.21
N LEU A 402 -31.85 15.98 15.67
CA LEU A 402 -31.81 16.71 14.41
C LEU A 402 -30.82 17.90 14.44
N HIS A 403 -30.68 18.55 15.60
CA HIS A 403 -29.73 19.64 15.77
C HIS A 403 -28.27 19.20 15.49
N ASN A 404 -27.90 17.96 15.81
CA ASN A 404 -26.55 17.44 15.50
C ASN A 404 -26.28 17.36 14.00
N TRP A 405 -27.32 17.16 13.19
CA TRP A 405 -27.25 17.03 11.74
C TRP A 405 -27.31 18.38 11.00
N LEU A 406 -27.34 19.50 11.74
CA LEU A 406 -27.30 20.86 11.22
C LEU A 406 -25.96 21.54 11.43
N GLN A 407 -25.05 20.94 12.21
CA GLN A 407 -23.80 21.58 12.63
C GLN A 407 -22.87 21.82 11.45
N LEU A 408 -22.37 23.05 11.32
CA LEU A 408 -21.33 23.47 10.39
C LEU A 408 -20.25 24.23 11.16
N PRO A 409 -18.95 24.07 10.84
CA PRO A 409 -17.87 24.78 11.48
C PRO A 409 -17.92 26.29 11.13
N PRO A 410 -17.72 27.19 12.10
CA PRO A 410 -17.68 28.62 11.83
C PRO A 410 -16.43 29.01 11.05
N GLY A 411 -16.55 30.04 10.18
CA GLY A 411 -15.41 30.63 9.48
C GLY A 411 -14.94 29.87 8.25
N PHE A 412 -15.76 28.96 7.71
CA PHE A 412 -15.52 28.24 6.47
C PHE A 412 -16.61 28.50 5.43
N ASN A 413 -16.23 28.49 4.15
CA ASN A 413 -17.12 28.49 2.98
C ASN A 413 -18.17 29.63 2.99
N PRO A 414 -17.76 30.91 3.12
CA PRO A 414 -18.69 32.03 3.25
C PRO A 414 -19.59 32.25 2.03
N ARG A 415 -19.14 31.92 0.81
CA ARG A 415 -19.91 32.08 -0.44
C ARG A 415 -21.07 31.06 -0.47
N ALA A 416 -20.78 29.80 -0.14
CA ALA A 416 -21.81 28.75 -0.07
C ALA A 416 -22.85 29.06 1.02
N LEU A 417 -22.44 29.56 2.19
CA LEU A 417 -23.35 30.02 3.24
C LEU A 417 -24.24 31.19 2.79
N ALA A 418 -23.69 32.15 2.05
CA ALA A 418 -24.47 33.28 1.52
C ALA A 418 -25.51 32.82 0.50
N LEU A 419 -25.10 31.95 -0.45
CA LEU A 419 -25.98 31.37 -1.47
C LEU A 419 -27.10 30.53 -0.85
N ALA A 420 -26.77 29.70 0.14
CA ALA A 420 -27.75 28.88 0.86
C ALA A 420 -28.80 29.72 1.57
N ARG A 421 -28.41 30.83 2.25
CA ARG A 421 -29.35 31.77 2.87
C ARG A 421 -30.28 32.41 1.85
N GLN A 422 -29.74 32.82 0.70
CA GLN A 422 -30.54 33.38 -0.40
C GLN A 422 -31.59 32.38 -0.89
N TRP A 423 -31.20 31.14 -1.17
CA TRP A 423 -32.11 30.10 -1.63
C TRP A 423 -33.17 29.77 -0.57
N ARG A 424 -32.81 29.68 0.71
CA ARG A 424 -33.75 29.48 1.80
C ARG A 424 -34.81 30.58 1.86
N GLN A 425 -34.43 31.84 1.67
CA GLN A 425 -35.36 32.99 1.64
C GLN A 425 -36.31 32.95 0.43
N GLN A 426 -35.81 32.48 -0.72
CA GLN A 426 -36.57 32.44 -1.97
C GLN A 426 -37.53 31.26 -2.07
N LEU A 427 -37.10 30.10 -1.59
CA LEU A 427 -37.79 28.80 -1.83
C LEU A 427 -38.60 28.29 -0.62
N GLY A 428 -38.42 28.92 0.54
CA GLY A 428 -39.09 28.45 1.78
C GLY A 428 -38.34 27.35 2.48
N ASP A 429 -39.04 26.46 3.23
CA ASP A 429 -38.45 25.50 4.16
C ASP A 429 -38.68 24.03 3.85
N ASP A 430 -39.30 23.74 2.76
CA ASP A 430 -39.53 22.36 2.35
C ASP A 430 -38.21 21.67 1.95
N PRO A 431 -37.78 20.60 2.65
CA PRO A 431 -36.54 19.91 2.35
C PRO A 431 -36.45 19.37 0.92
N ASN A 432 -37.59 18.87 0.38
CA ASN A 432 -37.64 18.31 -0.96
C ASN A 432 -37.46 19.38 -2.05
N VAL A 433 -38.10 20.56 -1.85
CA VAL A 433 -37.96 21.69 -2.77
C VAL A 433 -36.51 22.20 -2.78
N LEU A 434 -35.93 22.36 -1.61
CA LEU A 434 -34.54 22.81 -1.48
C LEU A 434 -33.54 21.81 -2.09
N ALA A 435 -33.70 20.52 -1.82
CA ALA A 435 -32.86 19.46 -2.39
C ALA A 435 -32.98 19.42 -3.92
N ALA A 436 -34.22 19.44 -4.44
CA ALA A 436 -34.43 19.46 -5.89
C ALA A 436 -33.82 20.69 -6.57
N HIS A 437 -33.81 21.85 -5.91
CA HIS A 437 -33.17 23.06 -6.42
C HIS A 437 -31.65 22.92 -6.51
N VAL A 438 -31.00 22.42 -5.45
CA VAL A 438 -29.54 22.18 -5.43
C VAL A 438 -29.16 21.17 -6.53
N LEU A 439 -29.89 20.05 -6.64
CA LEU A 439 -29.62 19.02 -7.66
C LEU A 439 -29.81 19.56 -9.08
N ARG A 440 -30.84 20.39 -9.29
CA ARG A 440 -31.06 21.04 -10.59
C ARG A 440 -29.92 22.01 -10.92
N TRP A 441 -29.53 22.85 -9.96
CA TRP A 441 -28.42 23.78 -10.15
C TRP A 441 -27.12 23.06 -10.50
N ILE A 442 -26.79 21.95 -9.80
CA ILE A 442 -25.61 21.13 -10.13
C ILE A 442 -25.72 20.55 -11.55
N ARG A 443 -26.92 20.18 -12.02
CA ARG A 443 -27.14 19.64 -13.37
C ARG A 443 -27.00 20.70 -14.48
N GLU A 444 -27.47 21.90 -14.22
CA GLU A 444 -27.56 23.00 -15.21
C GLU A 444 -26.24 23.77 -15.34
N GLU A 445 -25.45 23.83 -14.28
CA GLU A 445 -24.14 24.47 -14.24
C GLU A 445 -23.04 23.54 -14.76
N PRO A 446 -21.90 24.06 -15.27
CA PRO A 446 -20.85 23.24 -15.86
C PRO A 446 -20.00 22.50 -14.82
N PHE A 447 -20.62 21.62 -14.07
CA PHE A 447 -19.95 20.69 -13.18
C PHE A 447 -19.45 19.48 -13.95
N HIS A 448 -18.27 18.97 -13.58
CA HIS A 448 -17.61 17.85 -14.25
C HIS A 448 -17.29 16.75 -13.25
N TYR A 449 -17.68 15.52 -13.58
CA TYR A 449 -17.26 14.36 -12.82
C TYR A 449 -15.87 13.89 -13.26
N THR A 450 -14.90 13.81 -12.32
CA THR A 450 -13.52 13.38 -12.60
C THR A 450 -12.89 12.75 -11.37
N LEU A 451 -12.12 11.67 -11.55
CA LEU A 451 -11.34 11.02 -10.49
C LEU A 451 -10.02 11.74 -10.17
N SER A 452 -9.65 12.74 -10.95
CA SER A 452 -8.43 13.54 -10.78
C SER A 452 -8.74 15.02 -10.63
N PRO A 453 -9.54 15.43 -9.62
CA PRO A 453 -9.88 16.84 -9.40
C PRO A 453 -8.67 17.64 -8.92
N PRO A 454 -8.68 18.97 -9.09
CA PRO A 454 -7.67 19.83 -8.50
C PRO A 454 -7.73 19.77 -6.96
N LYS A 455 -6.58 19.98 -6.31
CA LYS A 455 -6.53 20.02 -4.86
C LYS A 455 -7.25 21.26 -4.34
N LEU A 456 -8.14 21.08 -3.39
CA LEU A 456 -8.88 22.14 -2.74
C LEU A 456 -8.17 22.64 -1.48
N GLY A 457 -8.29 23.93 -1.20
CA GLY A 457 -7.71 24.61 -0.06
C GLY A 457 -8.59 24.57 1.20
N LYS A 458 -8.61 25.70 1.94
CA LYS A 458 -9.32 25.82 3.23
C LYS A 458 -10.83 25.84 3.05
N ASP A 459 -11.32 26.63 2.10
CA ASP A 459 -12.75 26.79 1.81
C ASP A 459 -13.16 25.83 0.68
N SER A 460 -12.97 24.53 0.95
CA SER A 460 -13.06 23.48 -0.05
C SER A 460 -14.43 23.39 -0.75
N ILE A 461 -15.52 23.75 -0.05
CA ILE A 461 -16.87 23.77 -0.65
C ILE A 461 -17.02 24.97 -1.57
N ASP A 462 -16.56 26.16 -1.18
CA ASP A 462 -16.57 27.34 -2.02
C ASP A 462 -15.73 27.15 -3.28
N GLU A 463 -14.50 26.64 -3.12
CA GLU A 463 -13.58 26.35 -4.21
C GLU A 463 -14.17 25.31 -5.18
N PHE A 464 -14.84 24.27 -4.65
CA PHE A 464 -15.51 23.28 -5.48
C PHE A 464 -16.71 23.88 -6.22
N LEU A 465 -17.64 24.55 -5.52
CA LEU A 465 -18.89 25.02 -6.11
C LEU A 465 -18.70 26.18 -7.11
N PHE A 466 -17.74 27.06 -6.88
CA PHE A 466 -17.64 28.32 -7.61
C PHE A 466 -16.38 28.45 -8.49
N GLU A 467 -15.37 27.60 -8.31
CA GLU A 467 -14.10 27.73 -9.00
C GLU A 467 -13.78 26.51 -9.85
N SER A 468 -13.55 25.33 -9.21
CA SER A 468 -13.13 24.14 -9.93
C SER A 468 -14.29 23.45 -10.66
N ARG A 469 -15.43 23.33 -10.01
CA ARG A 469 -16.62 22.58 -10.47
C ARG A 469 -16.29 21.15 -10.96
N ALA A 470 -15.14 20.65 -10.58
CA ALA A 470 -14.60 19.36 -10.98
C ALA A 470 -14.33 18.50 -9.74
N GLY A 471 -14.93 17.32 -9.69
CA GLY A 471 -14.84 16.43 -8.53
C GLY A 471 -15.50 15.09 -8.78
N PHE A 472 -15.54 14.27 -7.78
CA PHE A 472 -16.25 12.98 -7.79
C PHE A 472 -17.16 12.84 -6.58
N CYS A 473 -17.78 11.69 -6.35
CA CYS A 473 -18.92 11.50 -5.41
C CYS A 473 -18.74 12.19 -4.04
N GLU A 474 -17.56 12.15 -3.44
CA GLU A 474 -17.28 12.79 -2.15
C GLU A 474 -17.36 14.32 -2.18
N HIS A 475 -16.96 14.95 -3.29
CA HIS A 475 -17.04 16.41 -3.48
C HIS A 475 -18.50 16.84 -3.58
N TYR A 476 -19.26 16.15 -4.43
CA TYR A 476 -20.68 16.43 -4.66
C TYR A 476 -21.50 16.19 -3.40
N SER A 477 -21.32 15.05 -2.71
CA SER A 477 -22.05 14.72 -1.50
C SER A 477 -21.72 15.67 -0.35
N SER A 478 -20.43 16.01 -0.18
CA SER A 478 -19.96 16.99 0.82
C SER A 478 -20.59 18.36 0.59
N ALA A 479 -20.52 18.87 -0.63
CA ALA A 479 -21.07 20.18 -0.99
C ALA A 479 -22.61 20.20 -0.84
N PHE A 480 -23.30 19.15 -1.27
CA PHE A 480 -24.75 19.03 -1.13
C PHE A 480 -25.18 19.04 0.34
N VAL A 481 -24.57 18.21 1.19
CA VAL A 481 -24.87 18.17 2.63
C VAL A 481 -24.57 19.50 3.30
N PHE A 482 -23.47 20.16 2.95
CA PHE A 482 -23.14 21.49 3.44
C PHE A 482 -24.24 22.51 3.08
N MET A 483 -24.66 22.56 1.82
CA MET A 483 -25.73 23.46 1.36
C MET A 483 -27.05 23.20 2.06
N MET A 484 -27.46 21.92 2.22
CA MET A 484 -28.69 21.55 2.91
C MET A 484 -28.65 22.00 4.38
N ARG A 485 -27.54 21.75 5.09
CA ARG A 485 -27.37 22.22 6.48
C ARG A 485 -27.38 23.74 6.60
N ALA A 486 -26.72 24.43 5.67
CA ALA A 486 -26.72 25.90 5.61
C ALA A 486 -28.12 26.49 5.35
N MET A 487 -29.00 25.75 4.67
CA MET A 487 -30.42 26.08 4.50
C MET A 487 -31.32 25.63 5.67
N GLY A 488 -30.74 25.04 6.72
CA GLY A 488 -31.48 24.58 7.91
C GLY A 488 -32.16 23.23 7.74
N VAL A 489 -31.76 22.41 6.76
CA VAL A 489 -32.24 21.05 6.57
C VAL A 489 -31.22 20.07 7.17
N PRO A 490 -31.64 19.23 8.15
CA PRO A 490 -30.75 18.20 8.69
C PRO A 490 -30.30 17.26 7.58
N ALA A 491 -28.97 17.06 7.47
CA ALA A 491 -28.40 16.26 6.41
C ALA A 491 -27.12 15.56 6.87
N ARG A 492 -26.80 14.42 6.25
CA ARG A 492 -25.59 13.62 6.54
C ARG A 492 -25.00 13.04 5.27
N VAL A 493 -23.69 12.79 5.30
CA VAL A 493 -23.00 12.04 4.25
C VAL A 493 -23.06 10.57 4.62
N VAL A 494 -23.36 9.72 3.65
CA VAL A 494 -23.29 8.27 3.76
C VAL A 494 -22.30 7.75 2.75
N THR A 495 -21.45 6.84 3.18
CA THR A 495 -20.51 6.16 2.30
C THR A 495 -20.81 4.67 2.23
N GLY A 496 -20.41 4.05 1.14
CA GLY A 496 -20.71 2.65 0.88
C GLY A 496 -20.25 2.25 -0.51
N TYR A 497 -21.04 1.43 -1.16
CA TYR A 497 -20.84 1.04 -2.56
C TYR A 497 -22.15 1.22 -3.34
N GLN A 498 -22.03 1.51 -4.64
CA GLN A 498 -23.19 1.69 -5.51
C GLN A 498 -23.01 0.83 -6.77
N GLY A 499 -24.08 0.07 -7.10
CA GLY A 499 -24.07 -0.88 -8.21
C GLY A 499 -23.38 -2.21 -7.88
N ALA A 500 -23.38 -3.10 -8.84
CA ALA A 500 -22.68 -4.37 -8.84
C ALA A 500 -22.58 -4.90 -10.27
N GLU A 501 -21.61 -5.77 -10.54
CA GLU A 501 -21.42 -6.46 -11.81
C GLU A 501 -22.08 -7.84 -11.75
N HIS A 502 -22.97 -8.17 -12.70
CA HIS A 502 -23.62 -9.47 -12.76
C HIS A 502 -22.70 -10.53 -13.38
N HIS A 503 -22.42 -11.61 -12.67
CA HIS A 503 -21.69 -12.76 -13.17
C HIS A 503 -22.68 -13.79 -13.72
N ALA A 504 -22.93 -13.70 -15.03
CA ALA A 504 -24.00 -14.45 -15.69
C ALA A 504 -23.84 -15.97 -15.67
N GLN A 505 -22.62 -16.51 -15.44
CA GLN A 505 -22.38 -17.97 -15.44
C GLN A 505 -22.86 -18.64 -14.15
N ASP A 506 -22.68 -17.97 -13.01
CA ASP A 506 -22.97 -18.52 -11.69
C ASP A 506 -24.08 -17.75 -10.96
N ASP A 507 -24.74 -16.82 -11.64
CA ASP A 507 -25.90 -16.03 -11.19
C ASP A 507 -25.69 -15.32 -9.85
N TYR A 508 -24.55 -14.64 -9.69
CA TYR A 508 -24.29 -13.77 -8.54
C TYR A 508 -23.77 -12.40 -8.98
N TRP A 509 -23.84 -11.46 -8.07
CA TRP A 509 -23.39 -10.08 -8.26
C TRP A 509 -22.08 -9.83 -7.55
N ILE A 510 -21.16 -9.10 -8.18
CA ILE A 510 -19.85 -8.73 -7.63
C ILE A 510 -19.83 -7.24 -7.33
N VAL A 511 -19.55 -6.89 -6.09
CA VAL A 511 -19.25 -5.52 -5.68
C VAL A 511 -17.75 -5.39 -5.50
N ARG A 512 -17.16 -4.43 -6.20
CA ARG A 512 -15.70 -4.16 -6.17
C ARG A 512 -15.38 -2.88 -5.43
N GLN A 513 -14.12 -2.65 -5.08
CA GLN A 513 -13.68 -1.38 -4.52
C GLN A 513 -13.98 -0.20 -5.46
N ALA A 514 -13.88 -0.40 -6.77
CA ALA A 514 -14.26 0.59 -7.78
C ALA A 514 -15.73 1.07 -7.68
N ASN A 515 -16.61 0.29 -7.04
CA ASN A 515 -17.99 0.67 -6.76
C ASN A 515 -18.12 1.58 -5.53
N ALA A 516 -17.02 1.92 -4.83
CA ALA A 516 -17.06 2.81 -3.67
C ALA A 516 -17.75 4.14 -4.03
N HIS A 517 -18.66 4.56 -3.19
CA HIS A 517 -19.54 5.68 -3.45
C HIS A 517 -19.91 6.45 -2.19
N ALA A 518 -20.16 7.73 -2.35
CA ALA A 518 -20.68 8.61 -1.31
C ALA A 518 -21.94 9.30 -1.82
N TRP A 519 -22.96 9.35 -0.96
CA TRP A 519 -24.21 10.04 -1.23
C TRP A 519 -24.64 10.85 -0.02
N ALA A 520 -25.70 11.63 -0.17
CA ALA A 520 -26.30 12.40 0.90
C ALA A 520 -27.61 11.78 1.37
N GLU A 521 -27.95 12.03 2.62
CA GLU A 521 -29.30 11.87 3.14
C GLU A 521 -29.76 13.17 3.79
N ILE A 522 -31.01 13.55 3.52
CA ILE A 522 -31.71 14.69 4.12
C ILE A 522 -32.88 14.21 4.95
N TRP A 523 -33.18 14.91 6.03
CA TRP A 523 -34.33 14.56 6.85
C TRP A 523 -35.57 15.38 6.48
N HIS A 524 -36.71 14.67 6.29
CA HIS A 524 -38.01 15.24 6.01
C HIS A 524 -39.00 14.87 7.11
N PRO A 525 -39.83 15.82 7.63
CA PRO A 525 -40.69 15.57 8.80
C PRO A 525 -41.70 14.43 8.64
N LYS A 526 -42.18 14.14 7.45
CA LYS A 526 -43.18 13.10 7.16
C LYS A 526 -42.60 11.77 6.67
N GLU A 527 -41.38 11.81 6.12
CA GLU A 527 -40.78 10.67 5.40
C GLU A 527 -39.48 10.18 6.07
N GLY A 528 -38.94 10.94 7.05
CA GLY A 528 -37.67 10.61 7.72
C GLY A 528 -36.48 10.88 6.84
N TRP A 529 -35.44 10.03 6.90
CA TRP A 529 -34.21 10.16 6.10
C TRP A 529 -34.44 9.74 4.66
N LEU A 530 -34.23 10.66 3.75
CA LEU A 530 -34.37 10.48 2.30
C LEU A 530 -32.99 10.52 1.64
N ARG A 531 -32.69 9.53 0.79
CA ARG A 531 -31.48 9.51 0.00
C ARG A 531 -31.52 10.57 -1.10
N ALA A 532 -30.43 11.33 -1.23
CA ALA A 532 -30.17 12.25 -2.31
C ALA A 532 -28.76 11.98 -2.85
N ASP A 533 -28.67 11.63 -4.12
CA ASP A 533 -27.37 11.39 -4.77
C ASP A 533 -27.06 12.49 -5.79
N PRO A 534 -26.22 13.48 -5.41
CA PRO A 534 -25.86 14.55 -6.32
C PRO A 534 -24.99 14.10 -7.48
N THR A 535 -24.34 12.94 -7.41
CA THR A 535 -23.57 12.36 -8.51
C THR A 535 -24.47 12.00 -9.68
N ALA A 536 -25.69 11.52 -9.42
CA ALA A 536 -26.69 11.24 -10.46
C ALA A 536 -27.07 12.46 -11.30
N ALA A 537 -26.87 13.66 -10.77
CA ALA A 537 -27.15 14.90 -11.49
C ALA A 537 -26.09 15.24 -12.54
N VAL A 538 -24.84 14.75 -12.38
CA VAL A 538 -23.68 15.10 -13.22
C VAL A 538 -23.19 13.92 -14.05
N ALA A 539 -23.24 12.71 -13.50
CA ALA A 539 -22.76 11.49 -14.14
C ALA A 539 -23.80 10.37 -13.97
N PRO A 540 -24.97 10.44 -14.63
CA PRO A 540 -26.02 9.43 -14.50
C PRO A 540 -25.51 8.03 -14.89
N GLU A 541 -24.63 7.95 -15.89
CA GLU A 541 -24.05 6.66 -16.33
C GLU A 541 -23.29 5.95 -15.20
N ARG A 542 -22.65 6.71 -14.31
CA ARG A 542 -21.96 6.15 -13.13
C ARG A 542 -22.92 5.41 -12.21
N ILE A 543 -24.14 5.90 -12.08
CA ILE A 543 -25.19 5.33 -11.23
C ILE A 543 -25.90 4.18 -11.95
N GLU A 544 -26.17 4.32 -13.25
CA GLU A 544 -26.87 3.32 -14.04
C GLU A 544 -26.03 2.06 -14.27
N GLN A 545 -24.73 2.21 -14.51
CA GLN A 545 -23.82 1.11 -14.85
C GLN A 545 -22.95 0.64 -13.68
N GLY A 546 -22.90 1.39 -12.59
CA GLY A 546 -22.11 1.03 -11.40
C GLY A 546 -20.60 1.09 -11.56
N ASN A 547 -20.09 1.45 -12.74
CA ASN A 547 -18.66 1.59 -13.03
C ASN A 547 -18.38 2.77 -13.96
N LEU A 548 -17.24 3.44 -13.78
CA LEU A 548 -16.62 4.28 -14.79
C LEU A 548 -15.78 3.36 -15.69
N GLN A 549 -16.18 3.16 -16.93
CA GLN A 549 -15.32 2.59 -17.97
C GLN A 549 -14.32 3.63 -18.45
#